data_5d294f508b0ce814f239ed59e39d1730
#
_entry.id   5d294f508b0ce814f239ed59e39d1730
#
_cell.length_a   1.000
_cell.length_b   1.000
_cell.length_c   1.000
_cell.angle_alpha   90.00
_cell.angle_beta   90.00
_cell.angle_gamma   90.00
#
_symmetry.space_group_name_H-M   'P 1'
#
loop_
_entity.id
_entity.type
_entity.pdbx_description
1 polymer ?
#
loop_
_entity_poly.entity_id
_entity_poly.type
_entity_poly.pdbx_seq_one_letter_code
_entity_poly.pdbx_strand_id
1 'polypeptide(L)'
;MSSDRTQSFFDGYAADFGGIYNTSPGVFKNWINRTFRTSMMLRYAKTLEGCAPVDGKTVLDIGCGPGLYSVALAQRGARRVVGLDFAEGMVKLARERAGLAGVAGRCDFRNQDLFSFDDHESFDYLILMGLMDYMAEPVKVIEKVLKLVRSKAFLSFPVDGGFIAWQRKLRYRRRCDLFLYTRRQLEELFLPFTGVDVEIEDIAQDFFVTISQRA
;
A
#
# COMPACT_ATOMS: atom_id res chain seq x y z
N MET A 1 9.01 -16.26 -10.64
CA MET A 1 9.02 -17.28 -9.55
C MET A 1 8.83 -16.70 -8.14
N SER A 2 9.00 -15.40 -7.89
CA SER A 2 8.69 -14.80 -6.57
C SER A 2 7.19 -14.47 -6.41
N SER A 3 6.46 -14.20 -7.49
CA SER A 3 5.04 -13.84 -7.45
C SER A 3 4.13 -14.94 -6.88
N ASP A 4 4.36 -16.21 -7.25
CA ASP A 4 3.48 -17.32 -6.86
C ASP A 4 3.52 -17.62 -5.34
N ARG A 5 4.71 -17.48 -4.71
CA ARG A 5 4.83 -17.68 -3.25
C ARG A 5 4.16 -16.54 -2.48
N THR A 6 4.33 -15.32 -2.95
CA THR A 6 3.73 -14.13 -2.36
C THR A 6 2.21 -14.18 -2.51
N GLN A 7 1.71 -14.60 -3.68
CA GLN A 7 0.28 -14.77 -3.93
C GLN A 7 -0.34 -15.83 -3.02
N SER A 8 0.24 -17.03 -2.95
CA SER A 8 -0.26 -18.12 -2.07
C SER A 8 -0.25 -17.71 -0.58
N PHE A 9 0.72 -16.89 -0.18
CA PHE A 9 0.77 -16.34 1.18
C PHE A 9 -0.40 -15.41 1.46
N PHE A 10 -0.72 -14.47 0.55
CA PHE A 10 -1.80 -13.52 0.75
C PHE A 10 -3.19 -14.13 0.58
N ASP A 11 -3.36 -15.12 -0.29
CA ASP A 11 -4.61 -15.89 -0.39
C ASP A 11 -4.90 -16.65 0.91
N GLY A 12 -3.88 -17.29 1.52
CA GLY A 12 -4.02 -17.92 2.84
C GLY A 12 -4.24 -16.91 3.96
N TYR A 13 -3.62 -15.73 3.87
CA TYR A 13 -3.72 -14.67 4.86
C TYR A 13 -5.08 -13.96 4.84
N ALA A 14 -5.77 -13.94 3.70
CA ALA A 14 -7.13 -13.39 3.60
C ALA A 14 -8.12 -14.13 4.51
N ALA A 15 -7.96 -15.46 4.66
CA ALA A 15 -8.77 -16.25 5.58
C ALA A 15 -8.54 -15.90 7.07
N ASP A 16 -7.31 -15.54 7.43
CA ASP A 16 -6.91 -15.18 8.80
C ASP A 16 -7.10 -13.70 9.14
N PHE A 17 -7.33 -12.84 8.14
CA PHE A 17 -7.39 -11.38 8.33
C PHE A 17 -8.52 -10.95 9.28
N GLY A 18 -9.64 -11.69 9.30
CA GLY A 18 -10.71 -11.52 10.28
C GLY A 18 -10.30 -11.82 11.72
N GLY A 19 -9.32 -12.73 11.93
CA GLY A 19 -8.83 -13.15 13.25
C GLY A 19 -7.79 -12.21 13.87
N ILE A 20 -7.07 -11.39 13.09
CA ILE A 20 -6.01 -10.48 13.59
C ILE A 20 -6.59 -9.38 14.50
N TYR A 21 -7.87 -9.06 14.35
CA TYR A 21 -8.53 -8.08 15.21
C TYR A 21 -9.04 -8.66 16.55
N ASN A 22 -9.01 -10.00 16.77
CA ASN A 22 -9.70 -10.64 17.89
C ASN A 22 -8.85 -11.52 18.84
N THR A 23 -7.52 -11.58 18.75
CA THR A 23 -6.73 -12.46 19.63
C THR A 23 -5.95 -11.71 20.71
N SER A 24 -6.11 -12.15 21.96
CA SER A 24 -5.36 -11.71 23.16
C SER A 24 -3.95 -12.32 23.17
N PRO A 25 -2.88 -11.54 23.06
CA PRO A 25 -1.51 -12.03 23.02
C PRO A 25 -0.71 -11.66 24.26
N GLY A 26 0.35 -12.44 24.56
CA GLY A 26 1.30 -12.16 25.64
C GLY A 26 2.06 -10.82 25.45
N VAL A 27 2.61 -10.28 26.56
CA VAL A 27 3.17 -8.91 26.70
C VAL A 27 4.19 -8.54 25.61
N PHE A 28 5.06 -9.46 25.20
CA PHE A 28 6.08 -9.21 24.16
C PHE A 28 5.48 -9.14 22.74
N LYS A 29 4.49 -9.97 22.45
CA LYS A 29 3.72 -9.96 21.20
C LYS A 29 2.89 -8.66 21.10
N ASN A 30 2.44 -8.13 22.23
CA ASN A 30 1.73 -6.86 22.32
C ASN A 30 2.59 -5.65 21.95
N TRP A 31 3.88 -5.61 22.31
CA TRP A 31 4.77 -4.50 21.97
C TRP A 31 5.04 -4.44 20.45
N ILE A 32 5.34 -5.58 19.83
CA ILE A 32 5.56 -5.67 18.37
C ILE A 32 4.28 -5.33 17.59
N ASN A 33 3.13 -5.86 18.04
CA ASN A 33 1.83 -5.55 17.44
C ASN A 33 1.49 -4.06 17.61
N ARG A 34 1.85 -3.44 18.76
CA ARG A 34 1.63 -2.02 19.02
C ARG A 34 2.41 -1.14 18.03
N THR A 35 3.67 -1.43 17.79
CA THR A 35 4.52 -0.62 16.90
C THR A 35 4.10 -0.79 15.43
N PHE A 36 3.76 -2.02 15.03
CA PHE A 36 3.22 -2.30 13.70
C PHE A 36 1.86 -1.61 13.48
N ARG A 37 0.98 -1.65 14.47
CA ARG A 37 -0.30 -0.91 14.44
C ARG A 37 -0.09 0.59 14.32
N THR A 38 0.90 1.15 15.03
CA THR A 38 1.22 2.59 14.95
C THR A 38 1.62 2.98 13.53
N SER A 39 2.52 2.23 12.88
CA SER A 39 2.87 2.47 11.48
C SER A 39 1.66 2.41 10.55
N MET A 40 0.81 1.39 10.72
CA MET A 40 -0.40 1.26 9.89
C MET A 40 -1.36 2.44 10.10
N MET A 41 -1.57 2.88 11.33
CA MET A 41 -2.45 4.02 11.64
C MET A 41 -1.89 5.33 11.09
N LEU A 42 -0.58 5.56 11.22
CA LEU A 42 0.08 6.75 10.68
C LEU A 42 0.00 6.79 9.14
N ARG A 43 0.32 5.68 8.47
CA ARG A 43 0.17 5.57 7.00
C ARG A 43 -1.27 5.87 6.58
N TYR A 44 -2.24 5.28 7.28
CA TYR A 44 -3.65 5.48 6.98
C TYR A 44 -4.06 6.94 7.13
N ALA A 45 -3.74 7.56 8.27
CA ALA A 45 -4.09 8.96 8.53
C ALA A 45 -3.44 9.90 7.50
N LYS A 46 -2.12 9.79 7.28
CA LYS A 46 -1.38 10.61 6.33
C LYS A 46 -1.86 10.47 4.88
N THR A 47 -2.17 9.24 4.46
CA THR A 47 -2.71 9.02 3.10
C THR A 47 -4.07 9.69 2.92
N LEU A 48 -4.97 9.54 3.89
CA LEU A 48 -6.30 10.18 3.80
C LEU A 48 -6.24 11.70 3.89
N GLU A 49 -5.29 12.25 4.64
CA GLU A 49 -5.02 13.68 4.71
C GLU A 49 -4.39 14.19 3.40
N GLY A 50 -3.38 13.48 2.89
CA GLY A 50 -2.70 13.84 1.64
C GLY A 50 -3.59 13.77 0.40
N CYS A 51 -4.64 12.95 0.40
CA CYS A 51 -5.66 12.90 -0.63
C CYS A 51 -6.73 14.01 -0.50
N ALA A 52 -6.66 14.86 0.52
CA ALA A 52 -7.65 15.93 0.68
C ALA A 52 -7.35 17.15 -0.22
N PRO A 53 -8.38 17.77 -0.85
CA PRO A 53 -9.76 17.31 -0.96
C PRO A 53 -9.92 16.19 -1.98
N VAL A 54 -10.61 15.09 -1.60
CA VAL A 54 -10.81 13.92 -2.46
C VAL A 54 -12.15 13.96 -3.21
N ASP A 55 -13.02 14.90 -2.87
CA ASP A 55 -14.34 15.02 -3.50
C ASP A 55 -14.21 15.19 -5.02
N GLY A 56 -14.96 14.39 -5.77
CA GLY A 56 -14.92 14.36 -7.22
C GLY A 56 -13.65 13.77 -7.85
N LYS A 57 -12.64 13.39 -7.05
CA LYS A 57 -11.34 12.86 -7.51
C LYS A 57 -11.40 11.38 -7.84
N THR A 58 -10.40 10.95 -8.62
CA THR A 58 -10.16 9.55 -8.97
C THR A 58 -8.95 9.02 -8.20
N VAL A 59 -9.06 7.79 -7.69
CA VAL A 59 -8.01 7.14 -6.90
C VAL A 59 -7.70 5.75 -7.45
N LEU A 60 -6.40 5.40 -7.51
CA LEU A 60 -5.93 4.06 -7.76
C LEU A 60 -5.20 3.55 -6.52
N ASP A 61 -5.71 2.47 -5.94
CA ASP A 61 -5.17 1.80 -4.73
C ASP A 61 -4.53 0.48 -5.16
N ILE A 62 -3.20 0.45 -5.20
CA ILE A 62 -2.40 -0.66 -5.72
C ILE A 62 -1.93 -1.52 -4.56
N GLY A 63 -2.24 -2.82 -4.60
CA GLY A 63 -2.14 -3.71 -3.45
C GLY A 63 -3.19 -3.34 -2.39
N CYS A 64 -4.44 -3.12 -2.84
CA CYS A 64 -5.50 -2.57 -2.00
C CYS A 64 -5.90 -3.47 -0.82
N GLY A 65 -5.48 -4.76 -0.83
CA GLY A 65 -5.85 -5.73 0.18
C GLY A 65 -7.37 -5.76 0.39
N PRO A 66 -7.85 -5.74 1.65
CA PRO A 66 -9.29 -5.74 1.95
C PRO A 66 -9.96 -4.37 1.76
N GLY A 67 -9.36 -3.44 1.00
CA GLY A 67 -9.97 -2.19 0.57
C GLY A 67 -10.08 -1.09 1.64
N LEU A 68 -9.17 -1.05 2.63
CA LEU A 68 -9.25 -0.08 3.73
C LEU A 68 -9.18 1.37 3.25
N TYR A 69 -8.19 1.70 2.43
CA TYR A 69 -8.01 3.04 1.87
C TYR A 69 -9.08 3.35 0.84
N SER A 70 -9.31 2.41 -0.07
CA SER A 70 -10.30 2.52 -1.14
C SER A 70 -11.69 2.90 -0.62
N VAL A 71 -12.20 2.15 0.37
CA VAL A 71 -13.53 2.38 0.94
C VAL A 71 -13.58 3.71 1.69
N ALA A 72 -12.55 4.03 2.48
CA ALA A 72 -12.51 5.28 3.23
C ALA A 72 -12.49 6.52 2.32
N LEU A 73 -11.78 6.47 1.18
CA LEU A 73 -11.74 7.57 0.22
C LEU A 73 -13.05 7.68 -0.57
N ALA A 74 -13.69 6.55 -0.90
CA ALA A 74 -15.01 6.55 -1.51
C ALA A 74 -16.06 7.15 -0.58
N GLN A 75 -16.02 6.87 0.73
CA GLN A 75 -16.89 7.49 1.75
C GLN A 75 -16.66 9.01 1.89
N ARG A 76 -15.42 9.48 1.63
CA ARG A 76 -15.05 10.90 1.66
C ARG A 76 -15.37 11.65 0.37
N GLY A 77 -16.06 11.04 -0.59
CA GLY A 77 -16.52 11.69 -1.79
C GLY A 77 -15.69 11.44 -3.05
N ALA A 78 -14.68 10.53 -3.02
CA ALA A 78 -14.02 10.15 -4.25
C ALA A 78 -15.06 9.72 -5.31
N ARG A 79 -14.93 10.26 -6.53
CA ARG A 79 -15.84 9.94 -7.63
C ARG A 79 -15.71 8.49 -8.07
N ARG A 80 -14.48 8.00 -8.13
CA ARG A 80 -14.15 6.63 -8.51
C ARG A 80 -12.87 6.20 -7.81
N VAL A 81 -12.89 5.00 -7.25
CA VAL A 81 -11.73 4.33 -6.68
C VAL A 81 -11.55 3.00 -7.39
N VAL A 82 -10.39 2.78 -7.98
CA VAL A 82 -9.99 1.48 -8.52
C VAL A 82 -9.03 0.84 -7.55
N GLY A 83 -9.31 -0.37 -7.08
CA GLY A 83 -8.44 -1.14 -6.21
C GLY A 83 -7.88 -2.35 -6.96
N LEU A 84 -6.56 -2.48 -7.00
CA LEU A 84 -5.88 -3.63 -7.59
C LEU A 84 -5.29 -4.50 -6.50
N ASP A 85 -5.52 -5.80 -6.56
CA ASP A 85 -4.80 -6.78 -5.77
C ASP A 85 -4.65 -8.08 -6.55
N PHE A 86 -3.52 -8.76 -6.42
CA PHE A 86 -3.29 -10.04 -7.09
C PHE A 86 -3.90 -11.22 -6.34
N ALA A 87 -4.29 -11.06 -5.07
CA ALA A 87 -4.95 -12.07 -4.25
C ALA A 87 -6.48 -11.96 -4.38
N GLU A 88 -7.12 -12.94 -4.99
CA GLU A 88 -8.58 -12.94 -5.19
C GLU A 88 -9.36 -12.86 -3.87
N GLY A 89 -8.87 -13.52 -2.83
CA GLY A 89 -9.46 -13.46 -1.49
C GLY A 89 -9.52 -12.05 -0.93
N MET A 90 -8.47 -11.22 -1.17
CA MET A 90 -8.44 -9.82 -0.76
C MET A 90 -9.44 -8.97 -1.55
N VAL A 91 -9.52 -9.17 -2.86
CA VAL A 91 -10.48 -8.49 -3.74
C VAL A 91 -11.92 -8.77 -3.30
N LYS A 92 -12.22 -10.02 -2.93
CA LYS A 92 -13.53 -10.40 -2.41
C LYS A 92 -13.86 -9.65 -1.11
N LEU A 93 -12.95 -9.63 -0.15
CA LEU A 93 -13.11 -8.88 1.10
C LEU A 93 -13.28 -7.37 0.87
N ALA A 94 -12.56 -6.79 -0.10
CA ALA A 94 -12.69 -5.39 -0.45
C ALA A 94 -14.10 -5.07 -1.01
N ARG A 95 -14.62 -5.93 -1.89
CA ARG A 95 -15.99 -5.80 -2.44
C ARG A 95 -17.06 -5.90 -1.34
N GLU A 96 -16.95 -6.88 -0.45
CA GLU A 96 -17.84 -7.05 0.70
C GLU A 96 -17.82 -5.79 1.60
N ARG A 97 -16.63 -5.27 1.91
CA ARG A 97 -16.47 -4.05 2.71
C ARG A 97 -17.12 -2.83 2.05
N ALA A 98 -16.91 -2.64 0.75
CA ALA A 98 -17.52 -1.54 0.01
C ALA A 98 -19.05 -1.64 -0.02
N GLY A 99 -19.59 -2.86 -0.13
CA GLY A 99 -21.03 -3.12 -0.02
C GLY A 99 -21.58 -2.74 1.35
N LEU A 100 -20.95 -3.20 2.43
CA LEU A 100 -21.32 -2.87 3.80
C LEU A 100 -21.23 -1.37 4.11
N ALA A 101 -20.26 -0.67 3.48
CA ALA A 101 -20.08 0.76 3.64
C ALA A 101 -20.98 1.62 2.73
N GLY A 102 -21.81 1.02 1.87
CA GLY A 102 -22.70 1.73 0.96
C GLY A 102 -21.99 2.47 -0.19
N VAL A 103 -20.74 2.10 -0.51
CA VAL A 103 -19.93 2.77 -1.53
C VAL A 103 -19.54 1.88 -2.72
N ALA A 104 -20.16 0.70 -2.85
CA ALA A 104 -19.84 -0.26 -3.92
C ALA A 104 -19.92 0.36 -5.33
N GLY A 105 -20.85 1.28 -5.57
CA GLY A 105 -20.99 1.96 -6.86
C GLY A 105 -19.85 2.93 -7.22
N ARG A 106 -18.97 3.25 -6.26
CA ARG A 106 -17.78 4.10 -6.47
C ARG A 106 -16.48 3.32 -6.49
N CYS A 107 -16.49 2.04 -6.10
CA CYS A 107 -15.32 1.18 -5.99
C CYS A 107 -15.32 0.09 -7.05
N ASP A 108 -14.21 -0.02 -7.78
CA ASP A 108 -13.97 -1.05 -8.80
C ASP A 108 -12.74 -1.87 -8.36
N PHE A 109 -12.98 -3.04 -7.74
CA PHE A 109 -11.91 -3.92 -7.28
C PHE A 109 -11.60 -5.00 -8.29
N ARG A 110 -10.32 -5.09 -8.69
CA ARG A 110 -9.85 -6.00 -9.73
C ARG A 110 -8.78 -6.94 -9.20
N ASN A 111 -8.91 -8.23 -9.52
CA ASN A 111 -7.83 -9.19 -9.33
C ASN A 111 -6.84 -9.03 -10.48
N GLN A 112 -5.87 -8.13 -10.30
CA GLN A 112 -4.96 -7.70 -11.35
C GLN A 112 -3.63 -7.24 -10.78
N ASP A 113 -2.54 -7.55 -11.49
CA ASP A 113 -1.20 -7.03 -11.23
C ASP A 113 -1.03 -5.61 -11.78
N LEU A 114 -0.21 -4.79 -11.10
CA LEU A 114 0.09 -3.42 -11.51
C LEU A 114 0.63 -3.32 -12.93
N PHE A 115 1.53 -4.22 -13.32
CA PHE A 115 2.19 -4.15 -14.63
C PHE A 115 1.29 -4.55 -15.79
N SER A 116 0.21 -5.29 -15.51
CA SER A 116 -0.83 -5.61 -16.49
C SER A 116 -1.95 -4.56 -16.57
N PHE A 117 -1.92 -3.54 -15.69
CA PHE A 117 -2.89 -2.46 -15.72
C PHE A 117 -2.63 -1.51 -16.89
N ASP A 118 -3.70 -1.00 -17.51
CA ASP A 118 -3.61 -0.14 -18.69
C ASP A 118 -2.97 1.22 -18.38
N ASP A 119 -1.96 1.61 -19.17
CA ASP A 119 -1.24 2.88 -19.04
C ASP A 119 -2.03 4.09 -19.58
N HIS A 120 -3.11 3.86 -20.32
CA HIS A 120 -3.93 4.94 -20.87
C HIS A 120 -4.89 5.57 -19.84
N GLU A 121 -5.08 4.92 -18.70
CA GLU A 121 -5.89 5.44 -17.60
C GLU A 121 -4.99 6.18 -16.59
N SER A 122 -5.39 7.36 -16.14
CA SER A 122 -4.67 8.11 -15.12
C SER A 122 -5.59 8.62 -14.01
N PHE A 123 -5.05 8.77 -12.82
CA PHE A 123 -5.78 9.06 -11.58
C PHE A 123 -5.23 10.28 -10.87
N ASP A 124 -6.09 11.00 -10.15
CA ASP A 124 -5.66 12.14 -9.36
C ASP A 124 -4.71 11.70 -8.24
N TYR A 125 -5.02 10.59 -7.57
CA TYR A 125 -4.22 10.04 -6.48
C TYR A 125 -3.91 8.55 -6.69
N LEU A 126 -2.66 8.15 -6.35
CA LEU A 126 -2.24 6.76 -6.30
C LEU A 126 -1.81 6.40 -4.87
N ILE A 127 -2.12 5.17 -4.45
CA ILE A 127 -1.80 4.65 -3.12
C ILE A 127 -1.11 3.30 -3.28
N LEU A 128 0.07 3.15 -2.63
CA LEU A 128 0.86 1.92 -2.60
C LEU A 128 1.34 1.66 -1.16
N MET A 129 0.41 1.29 -0.28
CA MET A 129 0.72 1.10 1.14
C MET A 129 0.99 -0.37 1.48
N GLY A 130 2.23 -0.66 1.91
CA GLY A 130 2.66 -2.02 2.27
C GLY A 130 2.91 -2.92 1.05
N LEU A 131 3.10 -2.36 -0.13
CA LEU A 131 3.40 -3.07 -1.37
C LEU A 131 4.91 -3.14 -1.64
N MET A 132 5.64 -2.06 -1.40
CA MET A 132 7.06 -1.93 -1.74
C MET A 132 7.96 -2.92 -0.97
N ASP A 133 7.45 -3.49 0.11
CA ASP A 133 8.07 -4.59 0.86
C ASP A 133 8.36 -5.81 -0.01
N TYR A 134 7.56 -6.03 -1.06
CA TYR A 134 7.55 -7.25 -1.90
C TYR A 134 7.99 -7.00 -3.34
N MET A 135 8.36 -5.76 -3.68
CA MET A 135 8.71 -5.38 -5.04
C MET A 135 10.22 -5.44 -5.27
N ALA A 136 10.66 -6.41 -6.08
CA ALA A 136 12.09 -6.60 -6.42
C ALA A 136 12.65 -5.48 -7.32
N GLU A 137 11.80 -4.85 -8.12
CA GLU A 137 12.18 -3.81 -9.10
C GLU A 137 11.47 -2.49 -8.80
N PRO A 138 11.84 -1.78 -7.70
CA PRO A 138 11.14 -0.57 -7.26
C PRO A 138 11.18 0.55 -8.31
N VAL A 139 12.23 0.64 -9.12
CA VAL A 139 12.32 1.63 -10.21
C VAL A 139 11.18 1.45 -11.20
N LYS A 140 10.92 0.22 -11.66
CA LYS A 140 9.82 -0.07 -12.58
C LYS A 140 8.44 0.27 -11.99
N VAL A 141 8.27 0.03 -10.69
CA VAL A 141 7.03 0.42 -9.99
C VAL A 141 6.86 1.93 -10.02
N ILE A 142 7.91 2.70 -9.68
CA ILE A 142 7.88 4.17 -9.70
C ILE A 142 7.60 4.69 -11.12
N GLU A 143 8.27 4.17 -12.14
CA GLU A 143 8.03 4.52 -13.54
C GLU A 143 6.56 4.30 -13.93
N LYS A 144 5.97 3.16 -13.53
CA LYS A 144 4.56 2.85 -13.78
C LYS A 144 3.63 3.82 -13.03
N VAL A 145 3.93 4.11 -11.76
CA VAL A 145 3.19 5.08 -10.94
C VAL A 145 3.20 6.46 -11.58
N LEU A 146 4.37 6.92 -12.07
CA LEU A 146 4.50 8.25 -12.68
C LEU A 146 3.70 8.41 -13.98
N LYS A 147 3.49 7.32 -14.73
CA LYS A 147 2.60 7.33 -15.92
C LYS A 147 1.13 7.44 -15.55
N LEU A 148 0.73 6.92 -14.41
CA LEU A 148 -0.67 6.80 -14.00
C LEU A 148 -1.14 7.96 -13.11
N VAL A 149 -0.22 8.68 -12.43
CA VAL A 149 -0.56 9.74 -11.48
C VAL A 149 -0.68 11.10 -12.16
N ARG A 150 -1.74 11.84 -11.81
CA ARG A 150 -1.94 13.24 -12.25
C ARG A 150 -1.52 14.26 -11.20
N SER A 151 -1.68 13.96 -9.92
CA SER A 151 -1.42 14.89 -8.84
C SER A 151 -0.42 14.33 -7.84
N LYS A 152 -0.83 13.35 -7.02
CA LYS A 152 0.02 12.81 -5.97
C LYS A 152 -0.02 11.28 -5.91
N ALA A 153 1.12 10.69 -5.60
CA ALA A 153 1.21 9.28 -5.23
C ALA A 153 1.80 9.14 -3.82
N PHE A 154 1.24 8.21 -3.04
CA PHE A 154 1.64 7.90 -1.68
C PHE A 154 2.16 6.48 -1.61
N LEU A 155 3.39 6.30 -1.17
CA LEU A 155 4.05 5.01 -1.07
C LEU A 155 4.57 4.79 0.36
N SER A 156 4.62 3.53 0.81
CA SER A 156 5.34 3.21 2.03
C SER A 156 6.46 2.22 1.74
N PHE A 157 7.63 2.49 2.35
CA PHE A 157 8.79 1.62 2.27
C PHE A 157 9.19 1.18 3.67
N PRO A 158 9.43 -0.12 3.90
CA PRO A 158 9.83 -0.60 5.21
C PRO A 158 11.28 -0.21 5.51
N VAL A 159 11.52 0.26 6.74
CA VAL A 159 12.86 0.65 7.20
C VAL A 159 13.76 -0.58 7.36
N ASP A 160 14.98 -0.51 6.82
CA ASP A 160 16.06 -1.45 7.14
C ASP A 160 16.87 -0.91 8.32
N GLY A 161 16.85 -1.63 9.43
CA GLY A 161 17.61 -1.31 10.63
C GLY A 161 16.92 -1.73 11.93
N GLY A 162 17.71 -1.95 12.96
CA GLY A 162 17.25 -2.32 14.28
C GLY A 162 16.69 -3.73 14.41
N PHE A 163 16.27 -4.05 15.65
CA PHE A 163 15.80 -5.39 16.03
C PHE A 163 14.55 -5.83 15.26
N ILE A 164 13.66 -4.90 14.95
CA ILE A 164 12.38 -5.21 14.30
C ILE A 164 12.58 -5.58 12.83
N ALA A 165 13.47 -4.89 12.12
CA ALA A 165 13.85 -5.25 10.75
C ALA A 165 14.47 -6.65 10.69
N TRP A 166 15.36 -6.97 11.64
CA TRP A 166 15.94 -8.31 11.77
C TRP A 166 14.88 -9.38 12.01
N GLN A 167 13.96 -9.15 12.94
CA GLN A 167 12.85 -10.06 13.23
C GLN A 167 11.91 -10.23 12.03
N ARG A 168 11.65 -9.14 11.29
CA ARG A 168 10.86 -9.14 10.07
C ARG A 168 11.52 -10.01 8.99
N LYS A 169 12.83 -9.81 8.74
CA LYS A 169 13.63 -10.65 7.84
C LYS A 169 13.57 -12.14 8.24
N LEU A 170 13.67 -12.46 9.52
CA LEU A 170 13.63 -13.84 10.03
C LEU A 170 12.25 -14.49 9.82
N ARG A 171 11.16 -13.75 10.10
CA ARG A 171 9.77 -14.23 9.96
C ARG A 171 9.42 -14.53 8.50
N TYR A 172 9.86 -13.70 7.57
CA TYR A 172 9.49 -13.80 6.16
C TYR A 172 10.48 -14.62 5.32
N ARG A 173 11.68 -14.95 5.83
CA ARG A 173 12.75 -15.67 5.10
C ARG A 173 12.32 -16.93 4.35
N ARG A 174 11.28 -17.62 4.81
CA ARG A 174 10.73 -18.85 4.19
C ARG A 174 9.40 -18.66 3.48
N ARG A 175 8.82 -17.45 3.51
CA ARG A 175 7.45 -17.19 3.04
C ARG A 175 7.41 -16.34 1.78
N CYS A 176 8.16 -15.25 1.75
CA CYS A 176 8.27 -14.37 0.61
C CYS A 176 9.59 -13.58 0.69
N ASP A 177 10.04 -13.04 -0.44
CA ASP A 177 11.15 -12.09 -0.45
C ASP A 177 10.68 -10.78 0.18
N LEU A 178 11.54 -10.19 1.02
CA LEU A 178 11.25 -8.95 1.72
C LEU A 178 12.36 -7.95 1.44
N PHE A 179 12.01 -6.81 0.90
CA PHE A 179 12.90 -5.71 0.57
C PHE A 179 12.77 -4.61 1.62
N LEU A 180 13.86 -4.28 2.31
CA LEU A 180 13.92 -3.22 3.31
C LEU A 180 14.85 -2.12 2.80
N TYR A 181 14.61 -0.90 3.21
CA TYR A 181 15.29 0.29 2.69
C TYR A 181 15.90 1.12 3.80
N THR A 182 17.08 1.66 3.54
CA THR A 182 17.64 2.78 4.30
C THR A 182 17.18 4.10 3.66
N ARG A 183 17.21 5.19 4.42
CA ARG A 183 16.88 6.51 3.89
C ARG A 183 17.74 6.87 2.68
N ARG A 184 19.04 6.62 2.76
CA ARG A 184 19.97 6.86 1.68
C ARG A 184 19.60 6.10 0.39
N GLN A 185 19.24 4.83 0.52
CA GLN A 185 18.80 4.03 -0.64
C GLN A 185 17.52 4.60 -1.28
N LEU A 186 16.60 5.13 -0.48
CA LEU A 186 15.41 5.79 -1.02
C LEU A 186 15.76 7.11 -1.72
N GLU A 187 16.61 7.93 -1.12
CA GLU A 187 17.08 9.17 -1.75
C GLU A 187 17.76 8.85 -3.10
N GLU A 188 18.66 7.86 -3.14
CA GLU A 188 19.31 7.40 -4.38
C GLU A 188 18.30 6.82 -5.40
N LEU A 189 17.27 6.11 -4.94
CA LEU A 189 16.21 5.52 -5.78
C LEU A 189 15.41 6.60 -6.52
N PHE A 190 15.15 7.75 -5.88
CA PHE A 190 14.36 8.83 -6.45
C PHE A 190 15.16 9.87 -7.24
N LEU A 191 16.51 9.89 -7.15
CA LEU A 191 17.38 10.82 -7.89
C LEU A 191 17.11 10.91 -9.40
N PRO A 192 16.81 9.81 -10.12
CA PRO A 192 16.56 9.88 -11.57
C PRO A 192 15.25 10.57 -11.95
N PHE A 193 14.31 10.70 -11.02
CA PHE A 193 12.96 11.19 -11.30
C PHE A 193 12.84 12.71 -11.08
N THR A 194 13.48 13.49 -11.95
CA THR A 194 13.61 14.95 -11.82
C THR A 194 12.33 15.75 -12.16
N GLY A 195 11.32 15.09 -12.77
CA GLY A 195 10.05 15.71 -13.17
C GLY A 195 9.01 15.85 -12.05
N VAL A 196 9.31 15.39 -10.86
CA VAL A 196 8.39 15.36 -9.72
C VAL A 196 9.07 15.88 -8.46
N ASP A 197 8.27 16.28 -7.47
CA ASP A 197 8.74 16.56 -6.13
C ASP A 197 8.51 15.34 -5.25
N VAL A 198 9.55 14.94 -4.51
CA VAL A 198 9.53 13.76 -3.64
C VAL A 198 9.81 14.19 -2.21
N GLU A 199 8.89 13.87 -1.32
CA GLU A 199 9.02 14.05 0.13
C GLU A 199 9.12 12.69 0.80
N ILE A 200 10.12 12.49 1.67
CA ILE A 200 10.35 11.24 2.41
C ILE A 200 10.26 11.56 3.90
N GLU A 201 9.27 10.98 4.57
CA GLU A 201 9.05 11.15 6.00
C GLU A 201 9.29 9.83 6.75
N ASP A 202 9.96 9.90 7.91
CA ASP A 202 10.11 8.76 8.81
C ASP A 202 8.84 8.59 9.63
N ILE A 203 8.18 7.44 9.51
CA ILE A 203 6.98 7.10 10.29
C ILE A 203 7.15 5.76 10.98
N ALA A 204 7.47 5.79 12.27
CA ALA A 204 7.66 4.59 13.08
C ALA A 204 8.64 3.58 12.44
N GLN A 205 8.15 2.58 11.66
CA GLN A 205 8.97 1.54 11.06
C GLN A 205 8.92 1.53 9.53
N ASP A 206 8.38 2.58 8.96
CA ASP A 206 8.28 2.77 7.52
C ASP A 206 8.74 4.19 7.16
N PHE A 207 9.17 4.35 5.93
CA PHE A 207 9.22 5.65 5.28
C PHE A 207 7.89 5.87 4.55
N PHE A 208 7.30 7.04 4.76
CA PHE A 208 6.16 7.51 3.99
C PHE A 208 6.68 8.45 2.90
N VAL A 209 6.41 8.08 1.66
CA VAL A 209 6.89 8.85 0.50
C VAL A 209 5.71 9.44 -0.22
N THR A 210 5.76 10.77 -0.40
CA THR A 210 4.81 11.51 -1.25
C THR A 210 5.52 11.94 -2.52
N ILE A 211 4.97 11.55 -3.67
CA ILE A 211 5.40 12.02 -4.99
C ILE A 211 4.34 12.99 -5.48
N SER A 212 4.73 14.21 -5.83
CA SER A 212 3.83 15.23 -6.40
C SER A 212 4.27 15.60 -7.81
N GLN A 213 3.33 15.63 -8.75
CA GLN A 213 3.59 16.13 -10.10
C GLN A 213 3.87 17.64 -10.04
N ARG A 214 4.90 18.07 -10.73
CA ARG A 214 5.17 19.51 -10.90
C ARG A 214 4.14 20.12 -11.85
N ALA A 215 3.62 21.28 -11.47
CA ALA A 215 2.67 22.03 -12.28
C ALA A 215 3.32 22.57 -13.55
#